data_01773099a8c1c32cf1061b0cc487dac3
#
_entry.id   01773099a8c1c32cf1061b0cc487dac3
#
_cell.length_a   1.000
_cell.length_b   1.000
_cell.length_c   1.000
_cell.angle_alpha   90.00
_cell.angle_beta   90.00
_cell.angle_gamma   90.00
#
_symmetry.space_group_name_H-M   'P 1'
#
loop_
_entity.id
_entity.type
_entity.pdbx_description
1 polymer ?
#
loop_
_entity_poly.entity_id
_entity_poly.type
_entity_poly.pdbx_seq_one_letter_code
_entity_poly.pdbx_strand_id
1 'polypeptide(L)'
;MIVRKHGHYSPHVLTVLKGEFTCGDRLCGPGTHIELPLGADFGPFVAGDEGVELYEVMMGDPRSWSDDPQALEKILAERNVTPLPDPPIDLPAGLEDLRKVFLKASGQSSDSK
;
A
#
# COMPACT_ATOMS: atom_id res chain seq x y z
N MET A 1 5.80 8.84 4.72
CA MET A 1 5.08 7.62 4.27
C MET A 1 5.70 6.40 4.95
N ILE A 2 4.89 5.62 5.57
CA ILE A 2 5.27 4.30 6.09
C ILE A 2 4.19 3.33 5.64
N VAL A 3 4.59 2.32 4.86
CA VAL A 3 3.67 1.30 4.35
C VAL A 3 4.14 -0.07 4.83
N ARG A 4 3.22 -0.84 5.39
CA ARG A 4 3.54 -2.18 5.89
C ARG A 4 4.06 -3.10 4.80
N LYS A 5 4.79 -4.11 5.19
CA LYS A 5 5.15 -5.21 4.30
C LYS A 5 3.88 -5.91 3.83
N HIS A 6 3.74 -6.07 2.53
CA HIS A 6 2.51 -6.62 1.94
C HIS A 6 2.76 -7.15 0.53
N GLY A 7 1.78 -7.84 0.00
CA GLY A 7 1.72 -8.26 -1.40
C GLY A 7 0.36 -7.94 -1.98
N HIS A 8 0.23 -8.08 -3.28
CA HIS A 8 -1.03 -7.85 -4.00
C HIS A 8 -1.48 -9.10 -4.74
N TYR A 9 -2.74 -9.10 -5.18
CA TYR A 9 -3.34 -10.18 -5.95
C TYR A 9 -3.16 -10.00 -7.45
N SER A 10 -2.19 -9.21 -7.84
CA SER A 10 -1.81 -8.98 -9.24
C SER A 10 -0.34 -8.57 -9.30
N PRO A 11 0.31 -8.80 -10.45
CA PRO A 11 1.63 -8.22 -10.65
C PRO A 11 1.52 -6.69 -10.71
N HIS A 12 2.57 -6.02 -10.31
CA HIS A 12 2.62 -4.56 -10.45
C HIS A 12 4.05 -4.07 -10.60
N VAL A 13 4.19 -2.85 -11.09
CA VAL A 13 5.46 -2.18 -11.25
C VAL A 13 5.42 -0.84 -10.54
N LEU A 14 6.56 -0.43 -10.02
CA LEU A 14 6.69 0.80 -9.26
C LEU A 14 7.97 1.52 -9.70
N THR A 15 7.86 2.81 -9.97
CA THR A 15 9.01 3.64 -10.35
C THR A 15 9.11 4.84 -9.43
N VAL A 16 10.31 5.11 -8.92
CA VAL A 16 10.58 6.30 -8.11
C VAL A 16 10.80 7.48 -9.05
N LEU A 17 9.96 8.49 -8.95
CA LEU A 17 10.06 9.71 -9.76
C LEU A 17 10.89 10.77 -9.05
N LYS A 18 10.72 10.94 -7.73
CA LYS A 18 11.38 11.97 -6.95
C LYS A 18 11.49 11.51 -5.50
N GLY A 19 12.57 11.93 -4.83
CA GLY A 19 12.83 11.54 -3.46
C GLY A 19 13.32 10.11 -3.34
N GLU A 20 13.17 9.52 -2.18
CA GLU A 20 13.66 8.18 -1.90
C GLU A 20 12.84 7.48 -0.83
N PHE A 21 12.89 6.16 -0.84
CA PHE A 21 12.33 5.34 0.22
C PHE A 21 13.18 4.08 0.43
N THR A 22 13.04 3.47 1.58
CA THR A 22 13.58 2.13 1.80
C THR A 22 12.49 1.10 1.59
N CYS A 23 12.83 0.02 0.87
CA CYS A 23 12.01 -1.16 0.71
C CYS A 23 12.69 -2.28 1.46
N GLY A 24 12.19 -2.59 2.66
CA GLY A 24 12.95 -3.42 3.59
C GLY A 24 14.24 -2.72 3.98
N ASP A 25 15.37 -3.35 3.66
CA ASP A 25 16.71 -2.81 3.91
C ASP A 25 17.33 -2.10 2.70
N ARG A 26 16.60 -2.02 1.59
CA ARG A 26 17.13 -1.48 0.34
C ARG A 26 16.68 -0.04 0.12
N LEU A 27 17.65 0.85 -0.08
CA LEU A 27 17.37 2.24 -0.42
C LEU A 27 17.06 2.37 -1.92
N CYS A 28 15.95 3.02 -2.24
CA CYS A 28 15.46 3.21 -3.60
C CYS A 28 15.36 4.71 -3.89
N GLY A 29 16.27 5.21 -4.72
CA GLY A 29 16.30 6.61 -5.15
C GLY A 29 15.61 6.82 -6.50
N PRO A 30 15.66 8.07 -7.03
CA PRO A 30 15.02 8.43 -8.29
C PRO A 30 15.49 7.53 -9.43
N GLY A 31 14.56 7.10 -10.27
CA GLY A 31 14.82 6.20 -11.39
C GLY A 31 14.78 4.73 -11.03
N THR A 32 14.69 4.37 -9.75
CA THR A 32 14.52 2.98 -9.34
C THR A 32 13.22 2.44 -9.89
N HIS A 33 13.28 1.30 -10.56
CA HIS A 33 12.12 0.59 -11.09
C HIS A 33 12.05 -0.78 -10.42
N ILE A 34 10.90 -1.10 -9.87
CA ILE A 34 10.69 -2.37 -9.17
C ILE A 34 9.58 -3.13 -9.87
N GLU A 35 9.88 -4.35 -10.28
CA GLU A 35 8.89 -5.28 -10.83
C GLU A 35 8.51 -6.26 -9.72
N LEU A 36 7.22 -6.31 -9.42
CA LEU A 36 6.68 -7.14 -8.36
C LEU A 36 5.71 -8.16 -8.96
N PRO A 37 6.14 -9.41 -9.13
CA PRO A 37 5.26 -10.45 -9.66
C PRO A 37 4.14 -10.79 -8.69
N LEU A 38 3.11 -11.44 -9.19
CA LEU A 38 2.04 -11.99 -8.36
C LEU A 38 2.64 -12.87 -7.26
N GLY A 39 2.22 -12.65 -6.04
CA GLY A 39 2.69 -13.40 -4.88
C GLY A 39 3.94 -12.84 -4.22
N ALA A 40 4.55 -11.79 -4.79
CA ALA A 40 5.67 -11.12 -4.13
C ALA A 40 5.22 -10.43 -2.86
N ASP A 41 6.00 -10.61 -1.80
CA ASP A 41 5.82 -9.96 -0.51
C ASP A 41 6.99 -8.99 -0.32
N PHE A 42 6.70 -7.73 -0.15
CA PHE A 42 7.70 -6.67 -0.18
C PHE A 42 7.42 -5.57 0.83
N GLY A 43 8.47 -4.84 1.19
CA GLY A 43 8.43 -3.78 2.19
C GLY A 43 9.11 -4.18 3.49
N PRO A 44 8.87 -3.45 4.58
CA PRO A 44 8.03 -2.26 4.63
C PRO A 44 8.63 -1.10 3.81
N PHE A 45 7.79 -0.18 3.38
CA PHE A 45 8.22 1.05 2.72
C PHE A 45 8.32 2.17 3.73
N VAL A 46 9.44 2.86 3.75
CA VAL A 46 9.63 4.03 4.59
C VAL A 46 10.25 5.14 3.76
N ALA A 47 9.51 6.22 3.56
CA ALA A 47 10.02 7.38 2.82
C ALA A 47 11.15 8.06 3.58
N GLY A 48 12.09 8.63 2.86
CA GLY A 48 13.12 9.51 3.43
C GLY A 48 12.52 10.84 3.93
N ASP A 49 13.36 11.67 4.53
CA ASP A 49 12.91 12.92 5.15
C ASP A 49 12.27 13.90 4.19
N GLU A 50 12.69 13.88 2.92
CA GLU A 50 12.13 14.72 1.86
C GLU A 50 10.89 14.11 1.18
N GLY A 51 10.48 12.93 1.64
CA GLY A 51 9.37 12.21 1.04
C GLY A 51 9.76 11.44 -0.21
N VAL A 52 8.76 10.90 -0.89
CA VAL A 52 8.95 10.15 -2.14
C VAL A 52 7.73 10.34 -3.04
N GLU A 53 7.99 10.44 -4.33
CA GLU A 53 6.96 10.44 -5.37
C GLU A 53 7.12 9.19 -6.20
N LEU A 54 6.06 8.38 -6.24
CA LEU A 54 6.05 7.06 -6.89
C LEU A 54 5.02 7.03 -8.01
N TYR A 55 5.37 6.31 -9.07
CA TYR A 55 4.42 5.93 -10.11
C TYR A 55 4.25 4.42 -10.05
N GLU A 56 3.02 3.97 -9.80
CA GLU A 56 2.73 2.56 -9.62
C GLU A 56 1.61 2.13 -10.54
N VAL A 57 1.80 1.02 -11.24
CA VAL A 57 0.79 0.43 -12.14
C VAL A 57 0.45 -0.96 -11.66
N MET A 58 -0.80 -1.16 -11.29
CA MET A 58 -1.38 -2.45 -10.97
C MET A 58 -1.92 -3.10 -12.23
N MET A 59 -1.52 -4.34 -12.48
CA MET A 59 -1.93 -5.08 -13.69
C MET A 59 -3.11 -6.02 -13.44
N GLY A 60 -3.95 -5.69 -12.48
CA GLY A 60 -5.11 -6.50 -12.12
C GLY A 60 -5.69 -6.09 -10.78
N ASP A 61 -6.02 -7.05 -9.94
CA ASP A 61 -6.64 -6.84 -8.64
C ASP A 61 -5.69 -6.10 -7.70
N PRO A 62 -6.01 -4.87 -7.26
CA PRO A 62 -5.13 -4.08 -6.40
C PRO A 62 -5.23 -4.41 -4.92
N ARG A 63 -6.08 -5.33 -4.51
CA ARG A 63 -6.20 -5.70 -3.11
C ARG A 63 -4.86 -6.23 -2.59
N SER A 64 -4.60 -5.99 -1.32
CA SER A 64 -3.35 -6.38 -0.67
C SER A 64 -3.58 -7.39 0.45
N TRP A 65 -2.52 -8.14 0.74
CA TRP A 65 -2.47 -9.04 1.89
C TRP A 65 -1.16 -8.80 2.64
N SER A 66 -1.13 -9.16 3.92
CA SER A 66 0.08 -9.09 4.73
C SER A 66 0.14 -10.31 5.63
N ASP A 67 1.31 -10.95 5.65
CA ASP A 67 1.58 -12.08 6.54
C ASP A 67 2.28 -11.66 7.85
N ASP A 68 2.65 -10.39 7.96
CA ASP A 68 3.29 -9.85 9.16
C ASP A 68 2.68 -8.48 9.54
N PRO A 69 1.44 -8.47 10.05
CA PRO A 69 0.78 -7.21 10.43
C PRO A 69 1.45 -6.51 11.62
N GLN A 70 2.22 -7.24 12.43
CA GLN A 70 2.87 -6.67 13.61
C GLN A 70 4.13 -5.86 13.26
N ALA A 71 4.72 -6.12 12.12
CA ALA A 71 5.91 -5.38 11.68
C ALA A 71 5.66 -3.87 11.56
N LEU A 72 4.47 -3.49 11.11
CA LEU A 72 4.09 -2.06 11.02
C LEU A 72 4.01 -1.44 12.41
N GLU A 73 3.38 -2.10 13.36
CA GLU A 73 3.26 -1.62 14.73
C GLU A 73 4.64 -1.38 15.37
N LYS A 74 5.57 -2.28 15.11
CA LYS A 74 6.94 -2.16 15.60
C LYS A 74 7.64 -0.93 15.03
N ILE A 75 7.52 -0.70 13.73
CA ILE A 75 8.13 0.47 13.08
C ILE A 75 7.53 1.77 13.64
N LEU A 76 6.22 1.83 13.79
CA LEU A 76 5.54 3.01 14.34
C LEU A 76 5.99 3.30 15.77
N ALA A 77 6.14 2.27 16.59
CA ALA A 77 6.62 2.41 17.95
C ALA A 77 8.08 2.88 18.00
N GLU A 78 8.95 2.29 17.20
CA GLU A 78 10.37 2.68 17.13
C GLU A 78 10.56 4.14 16.70
N ARG A 79 9.68 4.62 15.82
CA ARG A 79 9.72 6.00 15.33
C ARG A 79 8.88 6.96 16.17
N ASN A 80 8.17 6.45 17.16
CA ASN A 80 7.29 7.25 18.02
C ASN A 80 6.28 8.06 17.20
N VAL A 81 5.64 7.41 16.24
CA VAL A 81 4.61 8.03 15.38
C VAL A 81 3.30 7.28 15.52
N THR A 82 2.20 8.02 15.35
CA THR A 82 0.84 7.48 15.41
C THR A 82 0.21 7.58 14.03
N PRO A 83 -0.47 6.53 13.55
CA PRO A 83 -1.18 6.61 12.28
C PRO A 83 -2.22 7.72 12.32
N LEU A 84 -2.36 8.43 11.21
CA LEU A 84 -3.47 9.35 11.04
C LEU A 84 -4.78 8.57 10.91
N PRO A 85 -5.90 9.10 11.42
CA PRO A 85 -7.18 8.46 11.19
C PRO A 85 -7.50 8.46 9.70
N ASP A 86 -8.27 7.47 9.26
CA ASP A 86 -8.73 7.44 7.87
C ASP A 86 -9.52 8.70 7.56
N PRO A 87 -9.22 9.38 6.45
CA PRO A 87 -9.98 10.59 6.09
C PRO A 87 -11.43 10.21 5.76
N PRO A 88 -12.38 11.07 6.11
CA PRO A 88 -13.76 10.87 5.70
C PRO A 88 -13.83 10.92 4.17
N ILE A 89 -14.52 9.96 3.58
CA ILE A 89 -14.70 9.90 2.14
C ILE A 89 -16.18 10.07 1.84
N ASP A 90 -16.53 11.20 1.24
CA ASP A 90 -17.87 11.45 0.73
C ASP A 90 -17.96 10.86 -0.68
N LEU A 91 -18.67 9.75 -0.81
CA LEU A 91 -18.90 9.16 -2.11
C LEU A 91 -20.09 9.84 -2.78
N PRO A 92 -20.02 10.14 -4.10
CA PRO A 92 -21.19 10.58 -4.84
C PRO A 92 -22.35 9.60 -4.72
N ALA A 93 -23.57 10.10 -4.81
CA ALA A 93 -24.76 9.26 -4.74
C ALA A 93 -24.68 8.12 -5.75
N GLY A 94 -24.98 6.91 -5.30
CA GLY A 94 -24.96 5.70 -6.11
C GLY A 94 -23.65 4.92 -6.08
N LEU A 95 -22.53 5.54 -5.75
CA LEU A 95 -21.25 4.81 -5.66
C LEU A 95 -21.17 3.87 -4.47
N GLU A 96 -21.89 4.16 -3.40
CA GLU A 96 -21.96 3.28 -2.25
C GLU A 96 -22.53 1.91 -2.62
N ASP A 97 -23.58 1.89 -3.45
CA ASP A 97 -24.20 0.65 -3.90
C ASP A 97 -23.26 -0.15 -4.80
N LEU A 98 -22.53 0.53 -5.68
CA LEU A 98 -21.51 -0.11 -6.52
C LEU A 98 -20.40 -0.73 -5.68
N ARG A 99 -19.97 -0.03 -4.64
CA ARG A 99 -18.96 -0.56 -3.72
C ARG A 99 -19.44 -1.83 -3.02
N LYS A 100 -20.69 -1.86 -2.56
CA LYS A 100 -21.27 -3.05 -1.92
C LYS A 100 -21.32 -4.23 -2.89
N VAL A 101 -21.73 -3.98 -4.12
CA VAL A 101 -21.76 -5.02 -5.17
C VAL A 101 -20.37 -5.55 -5.43
N PHE A 102 -19.37 -4.67 -5.57
CA PHE A 102 -17.99 -5.04 -5.79
C PHE A 102 -17.43 -5.90 -4.64
N LEU A 103 -17.63 -5.46 -3.40
CA LEU A 103 -17.15 -6.19 -2.22
C LEU A 103 -17.80 -7.58 -2.12
N LYS A 104 -19.09 -7.68 -2.41
CA LYS A 104 -19.79 -8.96 -2.42
C LYS A 104 -19.24 -9.89 -3.49
N ALA A 105 -19.04 -9.38 -4.72
CA ALA A 105 -18.52 -10.16 -5.83
C ALA A 105 -17.09 -10.66 -5.57
N SER A 106 -16.30 -9.91 -4.81
CA SER A 106 -14.92 -10.30 -4.44
C SER A 106 -14.83 -11.13 -3.16
N GLY A 107 -15.97 -11.54 -2.57
CA GLY A 107 -15.99 -12.35 -1.35
C GLY A 107 -15.72 -11.60 -0.07
N GLN A 108 -15.76 -10.26 -0.09
CA GLN A 108 -15.60 -9.43 1.09
C GLN A 108 -16.94 -8.95 1.62
N SER A 109 -17.05 -8.83 2.94
CA SER A 109 -18.22 -8.23 3.58
C SER A 109 -18.13 -6.71 3.50
N SER A 110 -19.28 -6.03 3.29
CA SER A 110 -19.36 -4.57 3.36
C SER A 110 -19.08 -4.03 4.78
N ASP A 111 -19.17 -4.87 5.79
CA ASP A 111 -18.91 -4.53 7.19
C ASP A 111 -17.46 -4.78 7.59
N SER A 112 -16.66 -5.42 6.77
CA SER A 112 -15.26 -5.69 7.06
C SER A 112 -14.43 -4.41 6.86
N LYS A 113 -13.53 -4.20 7.77
CA LYS A 113 -12.63 -3.05 7.75
C LYS A 113 -11.24 -3.44 7.26
#